data_c69b34bdc9476e9eea14d432951530a5
#
_entry.id   c69b34bdc9476e9eea14d432951530a5
#
_cell.length_a   1.000
_cell.length_b   1.000
_cell.length_c   1.000
_cell.angle_alpha   90.00
_cell.angle_beta   90.00
_cell.angle_gamma   90.00
#
_symmetry.space_group_name_H-M   'P 1'
#
loop_
_entity.id
_entity.type
_entity.pdbx_description
1 polymer ?
#
loop_
_entity_poly.entity_id
_entity_poly.type
_entity_poly.pdbx_seq_one_letter_code
_entity_poly.pdbx_strand_id
1 'polypeptide(L)'
;MGQIENKRSTMKINLSINLISGLSRQAREHLAANGITSLDQIAAMHPDDLRQFKGIKSTAAAIHACARAYVEERPVWFNPLPHDCLHAGIMFDIETDPYTGKTWSWGWCDVDGMTQNIVVAHRDGSARLPDGRTIITVRDTDEGWRLFAELTPDAPRIYHWTGFDASVMRAQAPDEAREMLDPRMYDLHHSYKSCVRFPVYGASLKVVARYLDFEWDEYDAWDAAYRDYAQWLIDDDTYALARAANYQRADVVALAVVWKWLNENRGTH
;
A
#
# COMPACT_ATOMS: atom_id res chain seq x y z
N MET A 1 0.78 -14.56 -55.40
CA MET A 1 1.22 -14.46 -54.01
C MET A 1 0.64 -13.21 -53.44
N GLY A 2 -0.57 -13.32 -52.84
CA GLY A 2 -1.25 -12.19 -52.25
C GLY A 2 -0.88 -12.01 -50.78
N GLN A 3 -0.39 -10.84 -50.43
CA GLN A 3 -0.18 -10.45 -49.05
C GLN A 3 -1.55 -10.23 -48.39
N ILE A 4 -1.87 -11.04 -47.39
CA ILE A 4 -3.03 -10.83 -46.50
C ILE A 4 -2.56 -9.85 -45.44
N GLU A 5 -2.85 -8.56 -45.61
CA GLU A 5 -2.76 -7.56 -44.55
C GLU A 5 -3.79 -7.89 -43.47
N ASN A 6 -3.29 -8.36 -42.35
CA ASN A 6 -4.09 -8.65 -41.15
C ASN A 6 -4.41 -7.33 -40.44
N LYS A 7 -5.46 -6.62 -40.88
CA LYS A 7 -6.04 -5.49 -40.17
C LYS A 7 -6.67 -6.02 -38.89
N ARG A 8 -5.90 -6.07 -37.80
CA ARG A 8 -6.45 -6.09 -36.43
C ARG A 8 -7.17 -4.76 -36.21
N SER A 9 -8.44 -4.72 -36.50
CA SER A 9 -9.35 -3.69 -36.02
C SER A 9 -9.48 -3.86 -34.52
N THR A 10 -8.63 -3.16 -33.76
CA THR A 10 -8.78 -3.04 -32.30
C THR A 10 -10.04 -2.23 -32.08
N MET A 11 -11.12 -2.91 -31.73
CA MET A 11 -12.34 -2.29 -31.24
C MET A 11 -11.94 -1.50 -29.98
N LYS A 12 -11.80 -0.18 -30.10
CA LYS A 12 -11.50 0.68 -28.96
C LYS A 12 -12.67 0.59 -28.00
N ILE A 13 -12.50 -0.12 -26.89
CA ILE A 13 -13.45 -0.14 -25.80
C ILE A 13 -13.45 1.28 -25.22
N ASN A 14 -14.59 1.97 -25.32
CA ASN A 14 -14.74 3.32 -24.77
C ASN A 14 -14.82 3.22 -23.25
N LEU A 15 -13.68 3.36 -22.55
CA LEU A 15 -13.57 3.19 -21.10
C LEU A 15 -14.30 4.33 -20.37
N SER A 16 -15.17 3.98 -19.44
CA SER A 16 -15.99 4.92 -18.69
C SER A 16 -15.17 5.74 -17.69
N ILE A 17 -15.52 7.02 -17.51
CA ILE A 17 -14.98 7.89 -16.45
C ILE A 17 -15.23 7.35 -15.03
N ASN A 18 -16.09 6.35 -14.86
CA ASN A 18 -16.33 5.68 -13.59
C ASN A 18 -15.11 4.88 -13.09
N LEU A 19 -14.16 4.57 -13.95
CA LEU A 19 -12.90 3.94 -13.59
C LEU A 19 -11.92 4.89 -12.87
N ILE A 20 -12.17 6.20 -12.88
CA ILE A 20 -11.36 7.15 -12.12
C ILE A 20 -11.77 7.10 -10.65
N SER A 21 -10.94 6.45 -9.83
CA SER A 21 -11.09 6.44 -8.38
C SER A 21 -10.93 7.85 -7.82
N GLY A 22 -11.82 8.24 -6.87
CA GLY A 22 -11.77 9.58 -6.24
C GLY A 22 -12.45 10.70 -7.04
N LEU A 23 -12.97 10.44 -8.25
CA LEU A 23 -13.80 11.39 -8.95
C LEU A 23 -15.18 11.46 -8.27
N SER A 24 -15.53 12.63 -7.71
CA SER A 24 -16.80 12.80 -6.99
C SER A 24 -18.01 12.67 -7.93
N ARG A 25 -19.18 12.32 -7.36
CA ARG A 25 -20.43 12.28 -8.12
C ARG A 25 -20.71 13.60 -8.84
N GLN A 26 -20.53 14.73 -8.14
CA GLN A 26 -20.75 16.07 -8.73
C GLN A 26 -19.81 16.34 -9.90
N ALA A 27 -18.54 15.95 -9.79
CA ALA A 27 -17.58 16.10 -10.87
C ALA A 27 -17.97 15.27 -12.11
N ARG A 28 -18.42 14.02 -11.91
CA ARG A 28 -18.91 13.15 -13.00
C ARG A 28 -20.13 13.75 -13.70
N GLU A 29 -21.11 14.22 -12.94
CA GLU A 29 -22.32 14.87 -13.50
C GLU A 29 -21.95 16.12 -14.30
N HIS A 30 -20.99 16.92 -13.82
CA HIS A 30 -20.55 18.13 -14.53
C HIS A 30 -19.78 17.81 -15.81
N LEU A 31 -18.91 16.80 -15.81
CA LEU A 31 -18.23 16.30 -17.00
C LEU A 31 -19.24 15.78 -18.02
N ALA A 32 -20.17 14.93 -17.60
CA ALA A 32 -21.19 14.36 -18.47
C ALA A 32 -22.10 15.42 -19.10
N ALA A 33 -22.50 16.46 -18.34
CA ALA A 33 -23.28 17.59 -18.85
C ALA A 33 -22.53 18.38 -19.94
N ASN A 34 -21.20 18.27 -20.00
CA ASN A 34 -20.35 18.86 -21.03
C ASN A 34 -19.91 17.82 -22.09
N GLY A 35 -20.55 16.66 -22.15
CA GLY A 35 -20.30 15.64 -23.18
C GLY A 35 -19.04 14.80 -22.92
N ILE A 36 -18.42 14.90 -21.73
CA ILE A 36 -17.22 14.15 -21.37
C ILE A 36 -17.64 12.92 -20.54
N THR A 37 -17.63 11.75 -21.18
CA THR A 37 -18.12 10.49 -20.60
C THR A 37 -17.09 9.36 -20.64
N SER A 38 -15.95 9.55 -21.31
CA SER A 38 -14.93 8.54 -21.50
C SER A 38 -13.55 8.98 -21.03
N LEU A 39 -12.69 8.00 -20.73
CA LEU A 39 -11.30 8.23 -20.37
C LEU A 39 -10.49 8.79 -21.54
N ASP A 40 -10.78 8.35 -22.79
CA ASP A 40 -10.12 8.88 -23.99
C ASP A 40 -10.32 10.39 -24.12
N GLN A 41 -11.55 10.88 -23.85
CA GLN A 41 -11.84 12.31 -23.89
C GLN A 41 -11.03 13.07 -22.83
N ILE A 42 -10.94 12.56 -21.59
CA ILE A 42 -10.16 13.20 -20.53
C ILE A 42 -8.66 13.14 -20.85
N ALA A 43 -8.16 12.01 -21.34
CA ALA A 43 -6.75 11.82 -21.69
C ALA A 43 -6.30 12.74 -22.84
N ALA A 44 -7.22 13.10 -23.75
CA ALA A 44 -6.96 14.03 -24.87
C ALA A 44 -7.02 15.51 -24.48
N MET A 45 -7.53 15.86 -23.29
CA MET A 45 -7.61 17.25 -22.82
C MET A 45 -6.26 17.68 -22.22
N HIS A 46 -6.02 19.00 -22.19
CA HIS A 46 -4.95 19.53 -21.36
C HIS A 46 -5.38 19.51 -19.87
N PRO A 47 -4.52 19.18 -18.90
CA PRO A 47 -4.90 19.16 -17.48
C PRO A 47 -5.48 20.49 -16.97
N ASP A 48 -5.03 21.63 -17.50
CA ASP A 48 -5.55 22.94 -17.12
C ASP A 48 -7.00 23.15 -17.59
N ASP A 49 -7.40 22.58 -18.72
CA ASP A 49 -8.77 22.64 -19.22
C ASP A 49 -9.72 21.84 -18.31
N LEU A 50 -9.22 20.81 -17.63
CA LEU A 50 -10.01 20.07 -16.64
C LEU A 50 -10.33 20.88 -15.38
N ARG A 51 -9.53 21.91 -15.05
CA ARG A 51 -9.72 22.74 -13.84
C ARG A 51 -11.01 23.57 -13.85
N GLN A 52 -11.59 23.81 -15.03
CA GLN A 52 -12.87 24.52 -15.16
C GLN A 52 -14.07 23.70 -14.66
N PHE A 53 -13.94 22.37 -14.57
CA PHE A 53 -15.02 21.51 -14.12
C PHE A 53 -15.12 21.51 -12.59
N LYS A 54 -16.36 21.67 -12.10
CA LYS A 54 -16.63 21.73 -10.67
C LYS A 54 -16.19 20.44 -9.96
N GLY A 55 -15.43 20.59 -8.88
CA GLY A 55 -14.92 19.45 -8.08
C GLY A 55 -13.65 18.82 -8.61
N ILE A 56 -13.00 19.38 -9.66
CA ILE A 56 -11.78 18.83 -10.27
C ILE A 56 -10.56 19.73 -10.06
N LYS A 57 -10.72 21.01 -9.81
CA LYS A 57 -9.67 22.05 -9.83
C LYS A 57 -8.32 21.60 -9.21
N SER A 58 -8.34 21.05 -8.00
CA SER A 58 -7.12 20.63 -7.28
C SER A 58 -6.60 19.25 -7.69
N THR A 59 -7.41 18.45 -8.39
CA THR A 59 -7.10 17.07 -8.76
C THR A 59 -6.95 16.87 -10.26
N ALA A 60 -7.00 17.95 -11.05
CA ALA A 60 -7.00 17.90 -12.52
C ALA A 60 -5.83 17.08 -13.10
N ALA A 61 -4.61 17.34 -12.64
CA ALA A 61 -3.42 16.59 -13.08
C ALA A 61 -3.53 15.10 -12.76
N ALA A 62 -3.98 14.76 -11.56
CA ALA A 62 -4.14 13.37 -11.12
C ALA A 62 -5.26 12.64 -11.88
N ILE A 63 -6.38 13.32 -12.20
CA ILE A 63 -7.49 12.79 -12.99
C ILE A 63 -7.04 12.57 -14.43
N HIS A 64 -6.34 13.53 -15.04
CA HIS A 64 -5.76 13.39 -16.37
C HIS A 64 -4.77 12.23 -16.44
N ALA A 65 -3.83 12.15 -15.47
CA ALA A 65 -2.87 11.05 -15.40
C ALA A 65 -3.57 9.69 -15.25
N CYS A 66 -4.64 9.61 -14.46
CA CYS A 66 -5.44 8.40 -14.32
C CYS A 66 -6.08 7.98 -15.64
N ALA A 67 -6.68 8.90 -16.36
CA ALA A 67 -7.27 8.62 -17.67
C ALA A 67 -6.21 8.16 -18.68
N ARG A 68 -5.07 8.86 -18.73
CA ARG A 68 -3.93 8.46 -19.56
C ARG A 68 -3.40 7.08 -19.20
N ALA A 69 -3.28 6.78 -17.91
CA ALA A 69 -2.79 5.47 -17.47
C ALA A 69 -3.64 4.32 -18.04
N TYR A 70 -4.96 4.44 -17.99
CA TYR A 70 -5.86 3.46 -18.59
C TYR A 70 -5.78 3.39 -20.12
N VAL A 71 -5.70 4.54 -20.79
CA VAL A 71 -5.65 4.61 -22.26
C VAL A 71 -4.30 4.10 -22.80
N GLU A 72 -3.22 4.38 -22.09
CA GLU A 72 -1.85 3.99 -22.45
C GLU A 72 -1.46 2.62 -21.88
N GLU A 73 -2.30 2.02 -21.04
CA GLU A 73 -2.08 0.73 -20.36
C GLU A 73 -0.75 0.66 -19.57
N ARG A 74 -0.33 1.82 -19.02
CA ARG A 74 0.92 1.93 -18.26
C ARG A 74 0.81 2.98 -17.16
N PRO A 75 1.72 2.95 -16.14
CA PRO A 75 1.81 4.02 -15.15
C PRO A 75 2.12 5.38 -15.78
N VAL A 76 1.44 6.42 -15.29
CA VAL A 76 1.64 7.81 -15.73
C VAL A 76 2.04 8.68 -14.56
N TRP A 77 3.23 9.24 -14.63
CA TRP A 77 3.72 10.24 -13.68
C TRP A 77 3.14 11.61 -14.02
N PHE A 78 2.76 12.38 -13.01
CA PHE A 78 2.23 13.73 -13.15
C PHE A 78 2.88 14.74 -12.19
N ASN A 79 3.64 14.25 -11.20
CA ASN A 79 4.53 15.05 -10.37
C ASN A 79 5.81 14.25 -10.10
N PRO A 80 6.94 14.93 -9.82
CA PRO A 80 8.16 14.27 -9.37
C PRO A 80 7.94 13.60 -8.00
N LEU A 81 8.59 12.47 -7.80
CA LEU A 81 8.59 11.81 -6.50
C LEU A 81 9.38 12.67 -5.49
N PRO A 82 8.84 12.88 -4.26
CA PRO A 82 9.58 13.59 -3.23
C PRO A 82 10.93 12.94 -2.94
N HIS A 83 11.97 13.76 -2.75
CA HIS A 83 13.32 13.26 -2.50
C HIS A 83 13.38 12.34 -1.27
N ASP A 84 12.60 12.65 -0.25
CA ASP A 84 12.51 11.88 0.99
C ASP A 84 11.99 10.45 0.81
N CYS A 85 11.26 10.17 -0.27
CA CYS A 85 10.77 8.85 -0.64
C CYS A 85 11.89 7.90 -1.12
N LEU A 86 13.10 8.40 -1.30
CA LEU A 86 14.22 7.69 -1.91
C LEU A 86 15.25 7.18 -0.89
N HIS A 87 15.07 7.48 0.38
CA HIS A 87 15.96 7.02 1.42
C HIS A 87 15.81 5.51 1.63
N ALA A 88 16.92 4.84 1.93
CA ALA A 88 16.87 3.49 2.44
C ALA A 88 16.04 3.46 3.74
N GLY A 89 15.36 2.35 4.01
CA GLY A 89 14.51 2.22 5.18
C GLY A 89 13.94 0.83 5.27
N ILE A 90 12.99 0.66 6.17
CA ILE A 90 12.25 -0.58 6.35
C ILE A 90 10.79 -0.38 5.94
N MET A 91 10.17 -1.43 5.44
CA MET A 91 8.73 -1.52 5.21
C MET A 91 8.07 -2.04 6.47
N PHE A 92 6.98 -1.43 6.86
CA PHE A 92 6.35 -1.67 8.16
C PHE A 92 4.84 -1.77 8.03
N ASP A 93 4.27 -2.68 8.80
CA ASP A 93 2.84 -2.90 8.92
C ASP A 93 2.50 -3.42 10.32
N ILE A 94 1.29 -3.13 10.81
CA ILE A 94 0.77 -3.61 12.07
C ILE A 94 -0.56 -4.32 11.91
N GLU A 95 -0.81 -5.26 12.81
CA GLU A 95 -2.12 -5.87 12.96
C GLU A 95 -2.75 -5.48 14.29
N THR A 96 -4.03 -5.14 14.25
CA THR A 96 -4.78 -4.71 15.43
C THR A 96 -5.91 -5.68 15.76
N ASP A 97 -6.17 -5.84 17.03
CA ASP A 97 -7.34 -6.59 17.55
C ASP A 97 -8.63 -5.85 17.12
N PRO A 98 -9.55 -6.50 16.41
CA PRO A 98 -10.76 -5.88 15.89
C PRO A 98 -11.75 -5.40 16.97
N TYR A 99 -11.61 -5.90 18.18
CA TYR A 99 -12.51 -5.58 19.30
C TYR A 99 -11.98 -4.48 20.20
N THR A 100 -10.68 -4.47 20.42
CA THR A 100 -10.01 -3.51 21.32
C THR A 100 -9.24 -2.43 20.58
N GLY A 101 -8.91 -2.64 19.32
CA GLY A 101 -8.04 -1.78 18.52
C GLY A 101 -6.56 -1.85 18.92
N LYS A 102 -6.17 -2.67 19.90
CA LYS A 102 -4.78 -2.79 20.33
C LYS A 102 -3.94 -3.51 19.30
N THR A 103 -2.74 -3.05 19.10
CA THR A 103 -1.75 -3.72 18.25
C THR A 103 -1.36 -5.05 18.88
N TRP A 104 -1.44 -6.13 18.10
CA TRP A 104 -1.02 -7.47 18.52
C TRP A 104 0.17 -8.00 17.72
N SER A 105 0.46 -7.40 16.54
CA SER A 105 1.62 -7.78 15.73
C SER A 105 2.27 -6.57 15.06
N TRP A 106 3.59 -6.59 14.99
CA TRP A 106 4.46 -5.67 14.25
C TRP A 106 5.24 -6.48 13.23
N GLY A 107 5.06 -6.19 11.95
CA GLY A 107 5.81 -6.79 10.87
C GLY A 107 6.69 -5.76 10.17
N TRP A 108 7.91 -6.13 9.82
CA TRP A 108 8.74 -5.29 8.98
C TRP A 108 9.69 -6.11 8.13
N CYS A 109 10.13 -5.53 7.02
CA CYS A 109 11.21 -6.06 6.21
C CYS A 109 12.14 -4.95 5.75
N ASP A 110 13.36 -5.34 5.41
CA ASP A 110 14.26 -4.46 4.67
C ASP A 110 13.90 -4.42 3.18
N VAL A 111 14.68 -3.67 2.40
CA VAL A 111 14.49 -3.53 0.95
C VAL A 111 14.75 -4.84 0.18
N ASP A 112 15.44 -5.80 0.79
CA ASP A 112 15.75 -7.10 0.22
C ASP A 112 14.69 -8.16 0.57
N GLY A 113 13.68 -7.77 1.36
CA GLY A 113 12.56 -8.62 1.76
C GLY A 113 12.84 -9.54 2.93
N MET A 114 13.93 -9.30 3.68
CA MET A 114 14.19 -10.00 4.95
C MET A 114 13.21 -9.55 6.01
N THR A 115 12.28 -10.44 6.37
CA THR A 115 11.15 -10.12 7.26
C THR A 115 11.41 -10.49 8.71
N GLN A 116 10.87 -9.69 9.62
CA GLN A 116 10.82 -9.96 11.07
C GLN A 116 9.42 -9.64 11.59
N ASN A 117 9.03 -10.32 12.67
CA ASN A 117 7.76 -10.09 13.34
C ASN A 117 7.92 -10.14 14.87
N ILE A 118 7.15 -9.30 15.55
CA ILE A 118 6.87 -9.36 16.99
C ILE A 118 5.38 -9.63 17.14
N VAL A 119 5.00 -10.46 18.10
CA VAL A 119 3.59 -10.70 18.45
C VAL A 119 3.37 -10.67 19.95
N VAL A 120 2.21 -10.19 20.38
CA VAL A 120 1.78 -10.26 21.79
C VAL A 120 1.41 -11.71 22.13
N ALA A 121 2.01 -12.26 23.17
CA ALA A 121 1.83 -13.63 23.61
C ALA A 121 1.57 -13.75 25.12
N HIS A 122 1.41 -12.61 25.82
CA HIS A 122 1.34 -12.54 27.29
C HIS A 122 2.58 -13.12 27.99
N ARG A 123 3.67 -13.31 27.27
CA ARG A 123 4.97 -13.81 27.75
C ARG A 123 6.11 -13.34 26.87
N ASP A 124 7.26 -13.08 27.46
CA ASP A 124 8.47 -12.77 26.71
C ASP A 124 9.10 -14.05 26.13
N GLY A 125 9.79 -13.91 25.01
CA GLY A 125 10.55 -14.99 24.42
C GLY A 125 10.44 -15.07 22.90
N SER A 126 10.24 -16.29 22.41
CA SER A 126 10.07 -16.53 20.98
C SER A 126 9.21 -17.76 20.72
N ALA A 127 8.53 -17.76 19.58
CA ALA A 127 7.81 -18.90 19.04
C ALA A 127 8.48 -19.36 17.76
N ARG A 128 8.81 -20.67 17.66
CA ARG A 128 9.37 -21.26 16.46
C ARG A 128 8.23 -21.76 15.56
N LEU A 129 8.23 -21.30 14.31
CA LEU A 129 7.27 -21.72 13.30
C LEU A 129 7.65 -23.07 12.66
N PRO A 130 6.67 -23.78 12.03
CA PRO A 130 6.94 -25.04 11.34
C PRO A 130 7.94 -24.94 10.18
N ASP A 131 8.05 -23.76 9.55
CA ASP A 131 9.00 -23.48 8.46
C ASP A 131 10.41 -23.11 8.97
N GLY A 132 10.63 -23.16 10.28
CA GLY A 132 11.90 -22.89 10.95
C GLY A 132 12.16 -21.42 11.29
N ARG A 133 11.30 -20.49 10.86
CA ARG A 133 11.38 -19.08 11.29
C ARG A 133 11.09 -18.94 12.78
N THR A 134 11.56 -17.85 13.34
CA THR A 134 11.30 -17.49 14.75
C THR A 134 10.61 -16.16 14.81
N ILE A 135 9.53 -16.09 15.58
CA ILE A 135 8.80 -14.87 15.89
C ILE A 135 9.14 -14.45 17.31
N ILE A 136 9.42 -13.19 17.52
CA ILE A 136 9.64 -12.64 18.86
C ILE A 136 8.29 -12.47 19.56
N THR A 137 8.20 -12.90 20.82
CA THR A 137 6.99 -12.77 21.63
C THR A 137 7.20 -11.79 22.76
N VAL A 138 6.17 -10.98 23.03
CA VAL A 138 6.15 -9.96 24.09
C VAL A 138 4.91 -10.10 24.95
N ARG A 139 4.94 -9.53 26.15
CA ARG A 139 3.82 -9.62 27.11
C ARG A 139 2.64 -8.78 26.72
N ASP A 140 2.88 -7.58 26.19
CA ASP A 140 1.84 -6.61 25.91
C ASP A 140 2.21 -5.66 24.75
N THR A 141 1.28 -4.81 24.38
CA THR A 141 1.40 -3.83 23.30
C THR A 141 2.52 -2.81 23.58
N ASP A 142 2.68 -2.35 24.82
CA ASP A 142 3.69 -1.35 25.18
C ASP A 142 5.10 -1.90 24.97
N GLU A 143 5.33 -3.15 25.40
CA GLU A 143 6.59 -3.83 25.19
C GLU A 143 6.89 -4.07 23.71
N GLY A 144 5.87 -4.42 22.93
CA GLY A 144 6.00 -4.59 21.48
C GLY A 144 6.48 -3.31 20.78
N TRP A 145 5.91 -2.16 21.13
CA TRP A 145 6.36 -0.87 20.58
C TRP A 145 7.80 -0.50 21.00
N ARG A 146 8.18 -0.73 22.28
CA ARG A 146 9.55 -0.50 22.74
C ARG A 146 10.55 -1.37 21.99
N LEU A 147 10.25 -2.65 21.91
CA LEU A 147 11.12 -3.62 21.24
C LEU A 147 11.24 -3.32 19.73
N PHE A 148 10.16 -2.95 19.06
CA PHE A 148 10.23 -2.52 17.66
C PHE A 148 11.14 -1.31 17.46
N ALA A 149 11.04 -0.30 18.34
CA ALA A 149 11.93 0.86 18.30
C ALA A 149 13.39 0.48 18.53
N GLU A 150 13.67 -0.42 19.46
CA GLU A 150 15.02 -0.92 19.78
C GLU A 150 15.63 -1.77 18.66
N LEU A 151 14.82 -2.57 17.97
CA LEU A 151 15.29 -3.43 16.88
C LEU A 151 15.47 -2.68 15.54
N THR A 152 15.00 -1.45 15.46
CA THR A 152 15.07 -0.65 14.22
C THR A 152 15.78 0.71 14.40
N PRO A 153 16.88 0.81 15.19
CA PRO A 153 17.48 2.09 15.56
C PRO A 153 18.07 2.82 14.35
N ASP A 154 18.63 2.07 13.40
CA ASP A 154 19.39 2.59 12.26
C ASP A 154 18.52 2.80 11.01
N ALA A 155 17.23 2.44 11.06
CA ALA A 155 16.34 2.67 9.94
C ALA A 155 16.03 4.17 9.78
N PRO A 156 16.54 4.86 8.74
CA PRO A 156 16.33 6.31 8.58
C PRO A 156 14.88 6.63 8.20
N ARG A 157 14.15 5.66 7.62
CA ARG A 157 12.72 5.75 7.29
C ARG A 157 12.01 4.44 7.62
N ILE A 158 10.76 4.57 8.08
CA ILE A 158 9.83 3.48 8.35
C ILE A 158 8.63 3.71 7.42
N TYR A 159 8.65 3.02 6.29
CA TYR A 159 7.61 3.16 5.27
C TYR A 159 6.37 2.34 5.64
N HIS A 160 5.22 2.97 5.54
CA HIS A 160 3.93 2.32 5.73
C HIS A 160 2.95 2.72 4.62
N TRP A 161 1.84 1.97 4.48
CA TRP A 161 0.81 2.27 3.50
C TRP A 161 -0.40 2.90 4.17
N THR A 162 -0.68 4.15 3.87
CA THR A 162 -1.67 5.01 4.52
C THR A 162 -1.24 5.52 5.91
N GLY A 163 -2.00 6.48 6.45
CA GLY A 163 -1.73 7.05 7.77
C GLY A 163 -2.21 6.19 8.96
N PHE A 164 -2.75 4.97 8.72
CA PHE A 164 -3.28 4.12 9.78
C PHE A 164 -2.20 3.72 10.79
N ASP A 165 -1.13 3.09 10.31
CA ASP A 165 -0.05 2.58 11.15
C ASP A 165 0.58 3.68 12.01
N ALA A 166 0.90 4.83 11.40
CA ALA A 166 1.43 5.98 12.13
C ALA A 166 0.44 6.54 13.16
N SER A 167 -0.86 6.52 12.86
CA SER A 167 -1.89 6.99 13.80
C SER A 167 -2.01 6.06 15.01
N VAL A 168 -1.98 4.75 14.79
CA VAL A 168 -2.02 3.75 15.85
C VAL A 168 -0.75 3.83 16.70
N MET A 169 0.42 3.94 16.06
CA MET A 169 1.69 4.13 16.75
C MET A 169 1.64 5.34 17.70
N ARG A 170 1.19 6.51 17.20
CA ARG A 170 1.07 7.72 18.02
C ARG A 170 0.09 7.58 19.19
N ALA A 171 -0.95 6.77 19.03
CA ALA A 171 -1.96 6.55 20.05
C ALA A 171 -1.57 5.50 21.10
N GLN A 172 -0.73 4.52 20.73
CA GLN A 172 -0.49 3.34 21.56
C GLN A 172 0.97 3.20 22.03
N ALA A 173 1.94 3.74 21.27
CA ALA A 173 3.34 3.61 21.66
C ALA A 173 3.65 4.44 22.93
N PRO A 174 4.40 3.90 23.89
CA PRO A 174 4.95 4.66 25.01
C PRO A 174 5.77 5.86 24.52
N ASP A 175 5.86 6.92 25.35
CA ASP A 175 6.48 8.18 24.94
C ASP A 175 7.89 7.99 24.38
N GLU A 176 8.73 7.21 25.05
CA GLU A 176 10.10 6.92 24.59
C GLU A 176 10.17 6.22 23.24
N ALA A 177 9.30 5.25 22.99
CA ALA A 177 9.23 4.57 21.69
C ALA A 177 8.66 5.50 20.60
N ARG A 178 7.64 6.31 20.95
CA ARG A 178 7.04 7.28 20.03
C ARG A 178 8.03 8.36 19.60
N GLU A 179 8.84 8.88 20.52
CA GLU A 179 9.89 9.86 20.20
C GLU A 179 10.93 9.31 19.22
N MET A 180 11.25 8.01 19.31
CA MET A 180 12.16 7.34 18.40
C MET A 180 11.52 7.04 17.04
N LEU A 181 10.25 6.67 16.98
CA LEU A 181 9.59 6.16 15.78
C LEU A 181 8.98 7.26 14.92
N ASP A 182 8.24 8.22 15.51
CA ASP A 182 7.41 9.19 14.80
C ASP A 182 8.19 10.03 13.77
N PRO A 183 9.41 10.52 14.05
CA PRO A 183 10.17 11.30 13.06
C PRO A 183 10.58 10.49 11.82
N ARG A 184 10.56 9.16 11.90
CA ARG A 184 10.99 8.25 10.83
C ARG A 184 9.82 7.67 10.02
N MET A 185 8.58 7.77 10.55
CA MET A 185 7.37 7.28 9.87
C MET A 185 7.15 8.02 8.55
N TYR A 186 6.91 7.27 7.48
CA TYR A 186 6.72 7.83 6.14
C TYR A 186 5.57 7.15 5.39
N ASP A 187 4.53 7.93 5.08
CA ASP A 187 3.37 7.47 4.30
C ASP A 187 3.71 7.35 2.81
N LEU A 188 4.06 6.14 2.37
CA LEU A 188 4.38 5.86 0.96
C LEU A 188 3.15 5.97 0.04
N HIS A 189 1.95 5.68 0.57
CA HIS A 189 0.71 5.84 -0.18
C HIS A 189 0.45 7.31 -0.55
N HIS A 190 0.78 8.25 0.36
CA HIS A 190 0.67 9.67 0.04
C HIS A 190 1.58 10.04 -1.13
N SER A 191 2.84 9.61 -1.12
CA SER A 191 3.78 9.85 -2.21
C SER A 191 3.32 9.22 -3.52
N TYR A 192 2.87 7.94 -3.49
CA TYR A 192 2.29 7.27 -4.64
C TYR A 192 1.13 8.09 -5.24
N LYS A 193 0.14 8.45 -4.41
CA LYS A 193 -1.04 9.20 -4.87
C LYS A 193 -0.73 10.61 -5.37
N SER A 194 0.33 11.21 -4.88
CA SER A 194 0.72 12.57 -5.27
C SER A 194 1.52 12.63 -6.56
N CYS A 195 2.07 11.51 -7.04
CA CYS A 195 3.06 11.52 -8.11
C CYS A 195 2.67 10.68 -9.33
N VAL A 196 2.01 9.53 -9.14
CA VAL A 196 1.78 8.57 -10.22
C VAL A 196 0.36 8.01 -10.20
N ARG A 197 -0.12 7.56 -11.36
CA ARG A 197 -1.36 6.78 -11.51
C ARG A 197 -1.07 5.51 -12.29
N PHE A 198 -1.61 4.41 -11.80
CA PHE A 198 -1.62 3.12 -12.47
C PHE A 198 -2.97 2.89 -13.15
N PRO A 199 -3.04 2.05 -14.20
CA PRO A 199 -4.29 1.70 -14.87
C PRO A 199 -5.13 0.70 -14.07
N VAL A 200 -5.39 1.03 -12.80
CA VAL A 200 -6.14 0.19 -11.85
C VAL A 200 -7.17 1.00 -11.10
N TYR A 201 -8.24 0.35 -10.66
CA TYR A 201 -9.26 1.00 -9.85
C TYR A 201 -8.87 0.98 -8.37
N GLY A 202 -8.65 2.16 -7.80
CA GLY A 202 -8.25 2.32 -6.40
C GLY A 202 -6.74 2.52 -6.22
N ALA A 203 -6.35 2.62 -4.95
CA ALA A 203 -4.97 2.87 -4.54
C ALA A 203 -4.63 2.11 -3.24
N SER A 204 -5.31 1.01 -2.93
CA SER A 204 -4.90 0.15 -1.82
C SER A 204 -3.59 -0.56 -2.17
N LEU A 205 -2.82 -0.97 -1.16
CA LEU A 205 -1.57 -1.71 -1.37
C LEU A 205 -1.81 -2.94 -2.25
N LYS A 206 -2.86 -3.71 -1.97
CA LYS A 206 -3.21 -4.92 -2.72
C LYS A 206 -3.48 -4.64 -4.21
N VAL A 207 -4.17 -3.55 -4.52
CA VAL A 207 -4.44 -3.17 -5.92
C VAL A 207 -3.15 -2.76 -6.64
N VAL A 208 -2.32 -1.94 -5.99
CA VAL A 208 -1.09 -1.42 -6.59
C VAL A 208 -0.04 -2.51 -6.75
N ALA A 209 0.18 -3.33 -5.72
CA ALA A 209 1.19 -4.38 -5.76
C ALA A 209 0.79 -5.53 -6.71
N ARG A 210 -0.51 -5.88 -6.83
CA ARG A 210 -0.97 -6.84 -7.85
C ARG A 210 -0.71 -6.37 -9.28
N TYR A 211 -0.82 -5.07 -9.53
CA TYR A 211 -0.44 -4.51 -10.84
C TYR A 211 1.07 -4.68 -11.12
N LEU A 212 1.88 -4.79 -10.07
CA LEU A 212 3.31 -5.06 -10.14
C LEU A 212 3.65 -6.55 -10.03
N ASP A 213 2.71 -7.42 -10.37
CA ASP A 213 2.83 -8.88 -10.37
C ASP A 213 3.13 -9.49 -8.99
N PHE A 214 2.79 -8.78 -7.89
CA PHE A 214 2.85 -9.34 -6.56
C PHE A 214 1.56 -10.09 -6.24
N GLU A 215 1.68 -11.35 -5.86
CA GLU A 215 0.57 -12.19 -5.46
C GLU A 215 0.65 -12.48 -3.95
N TRP A 216 -0.50 -12.35 -3.27
CA TRP A 216 -0.66 -12.87 -1.92
C TRP A 216 -0.96 -14.36 -1.99
N ASP A 217 -0.38 -15.12 -1.07
CA ASP A 217 -0.78 -16.50 -0.83
C ASP A 217 -2.29 -16.56 -0.45
N GLU A 218 -2.83 -17.74 -0.22
CA GLU A 218 -4.28 -18.02 -0.05
C GLU A 218 -5.03 -17.13 0.97
N TYR A 219 -4.32 -16.41 1.85
CA TYR A 219 -4.87 -15.54 2.86
C TYR A 219 -4.93 -14.08 2.40
N ASP A 220 -6.14 -13.62 2.07
CA ASP A 220 -6.39 -12.22 1.65
C ASP A 220 -7.25 -11.42 2.66
N ALA A 221 -7.55 -11.99 3.83
CA ALA A 221 -8.47 -11.40 4.79
C ALA A 221 -7.83 -11.19 6.17
N TRP A 222 -7.80 -9.94 6.63
CA TRP A 222 -7.27 -9.54 7.95
C TRP A 222 -7.96 -10.26 9.13
N ASP A 223 -9.25 -10.54 9.03
CA ASP A 223 -10.02 -11.26 10.05
C ASP A 223 -9.60 -12.74 10.19
N ALA A 224 -9.08 -13.32 9.11
CA ALA A 224 -8.50 -14.66 9.16
C ALA A 224 -7.15 -14.65 9.92
N ALA A 225 -6.30 -13.67 9.68
CA ALA A 225 -5.03 -13.52 10.41
C ALA A 225 -5.27 -13.36 11.92
N TYR A 226 -6.26 -12.55 12.32
CA TYR A 226 -6.61 -12.41 13.74
C TYR A 226 -7.16 -13.70 14.35
N ARG A 227 -8.02 -14.46 13.63
CA ARG A 227 -8.50 -15.75 14.11
C ARG A 227 -7.39 -16.76 14.32
N ASP A 228 -6.44 -16.84 13.40
CA ASP A 228 -5.28 -17.70 13.51
C ASP A 228 -4.38 -17.30 14.70
N TYR A 229 -4.15 -16.00 14.89
CA TYR A 229 -3.46 -15.49 16.07
C TYR A 229 -4.19 -15.89 17.38
N ALA A 230 -5.49 -15.69 17.45
CA ALA A 230 -6.30 -16.06 18.62
C ALA A 230 -6.29 -17.59 18.87
N GLN A 231 -6.35 -18.40 17.81
CA GLN A 231 -6.21 -19.85 17.90
C GLN A 231 -4.88 -20.28 18.50
N TRP A 232 -3.77 -19.64 18.03
CA TRP A 232 -2.45 -19.90 18.60
C TRP A 232 -2.39 -19.55 20.10
N LEU A 233 -2.97 -18.44 20.53
CA LEU A 233 -2.98 -18.06 21.95
C LEU A 233 -3.70 -19.07 22.84
N ILE A 234 -4.72 -19.76 22.31
CA ILE A 234 -5.53 -20.75 23.04
C ILE A 234 -4.85 -22.11 23.08
N ASP A 235 -4.35 -22.59 21.93
CA ASP A 235 -3.96 -23.99 21.73
C ASP A 235 -2.45 -24.19 21.50
N ASP A 236 -1.64 -23.09 21.51
CA ASP A 236 -0.23 -23.09 21.11
C ASP A 236 -0.02 -23.64 19.67
N ASP A 237 -1.04 -23.51 18.77
CA ASP A 237 -0.96 -23.98 17.38
C ASP A 237 0.01 -23.11 16.56
N THR A 238 1.25 -23.56 16.41
CA THR A 238 2.27 -22.84 15.66
C THR A 238 2.00 -22.77 14.15
N TYR A 239 1.14 -23.64 13.59
CA TYR A 239 0.70 -23.51 12.20
C TYR A 239 -0.27 -22.34 12.03
N ALA A 240 -1.16 -22.13 13.00
CA ALA A 240 -2.02 -20.95 13.01
C ALA A 240 -1.18 -19.66 13.11
N LEU A 241 -0.22 -19.62 14.03
CA LEU A 241 0.70 -18.47 14.13
C LEU A 241 1.47 -18.24 12.83
N ALA A 242 1.91 -19.30 12.16
CA ALA A 242 2.61 -19.19 10.88
C ALA A 242 1.72 -18.57 9.79
N ARG A 243 0.44 -18.92 9.72
CA ARG A 243 -0.51 -18.31 8.78
C ARG A 243 -0.70 -16.83 9.08
N ALA A 244 -0.94 -16.47 10.35
CA ALA A 244 -1.08 -15.07 10.78
C ALA A 244 0.16 -14.23 10.42
N ALA A 245 1.36 -14.75 10.71
CA ALA A 245 2.62 -14.09 10.38
C ALA A 245 2.88 -14.01 8.86
N ASN A 246 2.45 -15.00 8.09
CA ASN A 246 2.58 -14.96 6.62
C ASN A 246 1.70 -13.89 6.00
N TYR A 247 0.50 -13.67 6.53
CA TYR A 247 -0.35 -12.58 6.09
C TYR A 247 0.37 -11.23 6.21
N GLN A 248 0.83 -10.87 7.40
CA GLN A 248 1.55 -9.62 7.64
C GLN A 248 2.87 -9.53 6.86
N ARG A 249 3.61 -10.66 6.76
CA ARG A 249 4.81 -10.73 5.93
C ARG A 249 4.51 -10.37 4.47
N ALA A 250 3.41 -10.87 3.91
CA ALA A 250 3.02 -10.57 2.53
C ALA A 250 2.77 -9.06 2.35
N ASP A 251 2.12 -8.39 3.33
CA ASP A 251 1.84 -6.96 3.26
C ASP A 251 3.13 -6.11 3.30
N VAL A 252 4.09 -6.41 4.17
CA VAL A 252 5.37 -5.66 4.18
C VAL A 252 6.23 -5.93 2.94
N VAL A 253 6.22 -7.15 2.39
CA VAL A 253 6.93 -7.46 1.15
C VAL A 253 6.26 -6.79 -0.05
N ALA A 254 4.93 -6.75 -0.11
CA ALA A 254 4.20 -6.01 -1.13
C ALA A 254 4.56 -4.51 -1.10
N LEU A 255 4.69 -3.95 0.09
CA LEU A 255 5.13 -2.56 0.26
C LEU A 255 6.56 -2.34 -0.27
N ALA A 256 7.48 -3.31 -0.04
CA ALA A 256 8.82 -3.27 -0.60
C ALA A 256 8.83 -3.32 -2.14
N VAL A 257 7.97 -4.13 -2.75
CA VAL A 257 7.79 -4.17 -4.22
C VAL A 257 7.36 -2.80 -4.75
N VAL A 258 6.37 -2.16 -4.12
CA VAL A 258 5.90 -0.83 -4.53
C VAL A 258 7.00 0.22 -4.34
N TRP A 259 7.69 0.21 -3.19
CA TRP A 259 8.79 1.13 -2.92
C TRP A 259 9.92 0.99 -3.95
N LYS A 260 10.33 -0.24 -4.25
CA LYS A 260 11.37 -0.54 -5.25
C LYS A 260 10.97 -0.03 -6.63
N TRP A 261 9.74 -0.34 -7.06
CA TRP A 261 9.23 0.15 -8.34
C TRP A 261 9.26 1.68 -8.44
N LEU A 262 8.80 2.38 -7.39
CA LEU A 262 8.82 3.86 -7.35
C LEU A 262 10.24 4.41 -7.49
N ASN A 263 11.23 3.79 -6.85
CA ASN A 263 12.62 4.20 -6.91
C ASN A 263 13.26 3.96 -8.29
N GLU A 264 12.97 2.82 -8.91
CA GLU A 264 13.54 2.43 -10.21
C GLU A 264 12.94 3.21 -11.37
N ASN A 265 11.67 3.61 -11.27
CA ASN A 265 10.91 4.26 -12.34
C ASN A 265 10.77 5.79 -12.17
N ARG A 266 11.43 6.38 -11.18
CA ARG A 266 11.46 7.84 -11.01
C ARG A 266 12.14 8.51 -12.22
N GLY A 267 11.52 9.57 -12.74
CA GLY A 267 12.07 10.35 -13.83
C GLY A 267 11.81 9.81 -15.24
N THR A 268 10.99 8.77 -15.39
CA THR A 268 10.44 8.35 -16.69
C THR A 268 9.24 9.23 -17.07
N HIS A 269 9.49 10.51 -17.34
CA HIS A 269 8.48 11.51 -17.76
C HIS A 269 8.26 11.51 -19.26
#